data_75b070bb5ae95a5b37da40ad7231705d
#
_entry.id   75b070bb5ae95a5b37da40ad7231705d
#
_cell.length_a   1.000
_cell.length_b   1.000
_cell.length_c   1.000
_cell.angle_alpha   90.00
_cell.angle_beta   90.00
_cell.angle_gamma   90.00
#
_symmetry.space_group_name_H-M   'P 1'
#
loop_
_entity.id
_entity.type
_entity.pdbx_description
1 polymer ?
#
loop_
_entity_poly.entity_id
_entity_poly.type
_entity_poly.pdbx_seq_one_letter_code
_entity_poly.pdbx_strand_id
1 'polypeptide(L)'
;MVGREACAECQEPLDYRYLWALGDVAAAIPVGSFLAGRYFVQAPSIWLDTQPHRDPWMLPQWPAIAQPYMKLHRYPFHVPRVYGACPMGGENSITDVVLLENAPIDRTGKLYPTLADAWGTARSLRRVSWFLQLLKLWPVLASAGVEMTVLSSQNVRVQGGRVWLRILENGIDAPKGTEAVLPSQVANTITPIWRKFGDLWYAWLTGVAARTEMDGAKRLVTQLQGIFEGIRQGQLTPAAAVERHEKLVRSQQVAYNLRCESAGLTDAGSERVHNEDAAFPLSGDMSGQDMPVNDGRLIAMVGDGIGGHEKGEVASELAVRSLSLQAQALQTNVATAPDFADGTVIGDGISAIMRVANNLVLSQNSEQHREARQRMGTTLTLALSVTQSVEEPICEIPGQVQDIYLGHVGDCRAYWLTADHCQLLTVDDDFAGQETLDGRGPYRDALGRSRG
;
A
#
# COMPACT_ATOMS: atom_id res chain seq x y z
N MET A 1 -22.53 -24.47 0.36
CA MET A 1 -21.71 -23.97 -0.76
C MET A 1 -20.25 -23.67 -0.36
N VAL A 2 -19.94 -23.61 0.90
CA VAL A 2 -18.56 -23.39 1.38
C VAL A 2 -17.67 -24.57 0.94
N GLY A 3 -16.54 -24.28 0.29
CA GLY A 3 -15.59 -25.28 -0.20
C GLY A 3 -15.67 -25.67 -1.68
N ARG A 4 -16.52 -25.01 -2.47
CA ARG A 4 -16.50 -25.15 -3.93
C ARG A 4 -15.61 -24.07 -4.54
N GLU A 5 -14.78 -24.43 -5.50
CA GLU A 5 -13.91 -23.49 -6.21
C GLU A 5 -14.61 -22.74 -7.34
N ALA A 6 -15.71 -23.31 -7.83
CA ALA A 6 -16.49 -22.73 -8.93
C ALA A 6 -18.00 -22.86 -8.71
N CYS A 7 -18.76 -21.98 -9.33
CA CYS A 7 -20.21 -22.03 -9.38
C CYS A 7 -20.69 -23.33 -10.05
N ALA A 8 -21.70 -23.99 -9.46
CA ALA A 8 -22.22 -25.23 -10.03
C ALA A 8 -22.96 -25.05 -11.36
N GLU A 9 -23.46 -23.84 -11.62
CA GLU A 9 -24.27 -23.55 -12.82
C GLU A 9 -23.42 -22.97 -13.95
N CYS A 10 -22.64 -21.90 -13.68
CA CYS A 10 -21.88 -21.21 -14.73
C CYS A 10 -20.39 -21.56 -14.76
N GLN A 11 -19.88 -22.38 -13.83
CA GLN A 11 -18.48 -22.78 -13.68
C GLN A 11 -17.51 -21.61 -13.43
N GLU A 12 -17.99 -20.39 -13.21
CA GLU A 12 -17.18 -19.25 -12.83
C GLU A 12 -16.53 -19.49 -11.47
N PRO A 13 -15.27 -19.06 -11.28
CA PRO A 13 -14.60 -19.12 -10.00
C PRO A 13 -15.39 -18.40 -8.90
N LEU A 14 -15.57 -19.03 -7.76
CA LEU A 14 -16.22 -18.41 -6.61
C LEU A 14 -15.19 -17.58 -5.84
N ASP A 15 -15.42 -16.28 -5.75
CA ASP A 15 -14.60 -15.39 -4.95
C ASP A 15 -15.17 -15.32 -3.53
N TYR A 16 -14.48 -15.98 -2.59
CA TYR A 16 -14.85 -16.01 -1.19
C TYR A 16 -14.32 -14.79 -0.47
N ARG A 17 -15.20 -13.95 0.05
CA ARG A 17 -14.83 -12.79 0.85
C ARG A 17 -14.75 -13.17 2.33
N TYR A 18 -13.52 -13.41 2.79
CA TYR A 18 -13.25 -13.60 4.21
C TYR A 18 -13.00 -12.26 4.88
N LEU A 19 -13.59 -12.09 6.06
CA LEU A 19 -13.53 -10.89 6.87
C LEU A 19 -12.91 -11.23 8.21
N TRP A 20 -12.19 -10.27 8.79
CA TRP A 20 -11.73 -10.36 10.17
C TRP A 20 -12.74 -9.67 11.08
N ALA A 21 -13.33 -10.41 12.03
CA ALA A 21 -14.27 -9.89 13.01
C ALA A 21 -13.50 -9.45 14.27
N LEU A 22 -13.66 -8.18 14.65
CA LEU A 22 -12.91 -7.56 15.73
C LEU A 22 -13.54 -7.86 17.11
N GLY A 23 -12.66 -8.05 18.08
CA GLY A 23 -12.99 -8.13 19.51
C GLY A 23 -13.20 -9.57 20.02
N ASP A 24 -13.11 -9.69 21.35
CA ASP A 24 -13.19 -10.99 22.04
C ASP A 24 -14.54 -11.68 21.86
N VAL A 25 -15.62 -10.89 21.77
CA VAL A 25 -16.98 -11.40 21.51
C VAL A 25 -17.00 -12.15 20.18
N ALA A 26 -16.41 -11.57 19.13
CA ALA A 26 -16.33 -12.20 17.81
C ALA A 26 -15.51 -13.49 17.83
N ALA A 27 -14.40 -13.51 18.56
CA ALA A 27 -13.53 -14.67 18.70
C ALA A 27 -14.18 -15.83 19.50
N ALA A 28 -15.10 -15.50 20.40
CA ALA A 28 -15.80 -16.49 21.23
C ALA A 28 -16.99 -17.17 20.52
N ILE A 29 -17.42 -16.67 19.37
CA ILE A 29 -18.56 -17.26 18.64
C ILE A 29 -18.14 -18.63 18.09
N PRO A 30 -18.98 -19.69 18.31
CA PRO A 30 -18.66 -21.02 17.83
C PRO A 30 -18.48 -21.09 16.32
N VAL A 31 -17.47 -21.82 15.89
CA VAL A 31 -17.24 -22.16 14.47
C VAL A 31 -18.46 -22.90 13.93
N GLY A 32 -18.86 -22.58 12.71
CA GLY A 32 -20.08 -23.12 12.09
C GLY A 32 -21.35 -22.30 12.35
N SER A 33 -21.29 -21.28 13.22
CA SER A 33 -22.41 -20.37 13.44
C SER A 33 -22.72 -19.55 12.20
N PHE A 34 -24.03 -19.22 11.99
CA PHE A 34 -24.48 -18.37 10.91
C PHE A 34 -25.17 -17.13 11.50
N LEU A 35 -24.61 -15.95 11.24
CA LEU A 35 -25.00 -14.71 11.91
C LEU A 35 -25.67 -13.75 10.94
N ALA A 36 -26.70 -13.04 11.45
CA ALA A 36 -27.46 -12.03 10.71
C ALA A 36 -27.92 -12.49 9.30
N GLY A 37 -28.12 -13.80 9.10
CA GLY A 37 -28.49 -14.36 7.80
C GLY A 37 -27.45 -14.16 6.68
N ARG A 38 -26.20 -13.83 7.03
CA ARG A 38 -25.18 -13.45 6.06
C ARG A 38 -23.77 -13.99 6.36
N TYR A 39 -23.33 -13.98 7.59
CA TYR A 39 -21.96 -14.27 7.94
C TYR A 39 -21.81 -15.67 8.52
N PHE A 40 -20.94 -16.48 7.92
CA PHE A 40 -20.60 -17.81 8.40
C PHE A 40 -19.27 -17.80 9.15
N VAL A 41 -19.23 -18.30 10.38
CA VAL A 41 -18.02 -18.36 11.20
C VAL A 41 -17.16 -19.54 10.76
N GLN A 42 -16.09 -19.24 10.00
CA GLN A 42 -15.16 -20.25 9.47
C GLN A 42 -14.12 -20.67 10.50
N ALA A 43 -13.62 -19.71 11.27
CA ALA A 43 -12.65 -19.90 12.35
C ALA A 43 -12.82 -18.76 13.37
N PRO A 44 -12.19 -18.80 14.54
CA PRO A 44 -12.21 -17.68 15.48
C PRO A 44 -11.80 -16.37 14.79
N SER A 45 -12.66 -15.35 14.87
CA SER A 45 -12.52 -14.06 14.18
C SER A 45 -12.47 -14.10 12.64
N ILE A 46 -12.55 -15.24 11.98
CA ILE A 46 -12.56 -15.35 10.51
C ILE A 46 -13.96 -15.72 10.06
N TRP A 47 -14.64 -14.77 9.43
CA TRP A 47 -16.01 -14.93 8.97
C TRP A 47 -16.08 -14.83 7.45
N LEU A 48 -16.88 -15.71 6.85
CA LEU A 48 -17.16 -15.69 5.42
C LEU A 48 -18.43 -14.86 5.17
N ASP A 49 -18.32 -13.85 4.32
CA ASP A 49 -19.49 -13.16 3.78
C ASP A 49 -20.14 -13.98 2.69
N THR A 50 -21.34 -14.48 2.91
CA THR A 50 -22.08 -15.30 1.94
C THR A 50 -22.90 -14.47 0.96
N GLN A 51 -22.93 -13.14 1.14
CA GLN A 51 -23.68 -12.19 0.30
C GLN A 51 -22.81 -10.96 -0.04
N PRO A 52 -21.62 -11.13 -0.63
CA PRO A 52 -20.66 -10.06 -0.83
C PRO A 52 -21.12 -8.96 -1.81
N HIS A 53 -22.20 -9.22 -2.58
CA HIS A 53 -22.83 -8.28 -3.50
C HIS A 53 -23.79 -7.30 -2.81
N ARG A 54 -24.15 -7.55 -1.54
CA ARG A 54 -25.00 -6.65 -0.76
C ARG A 54 -24.13 -5.70 0.06
N ASP A 55 -24.58 -4.46 0.20
CA ASP A 55 -23.94 -3.53 1.08
C ASP A 55 -23.90 -4.06 2.52
N PRO A 56 -22.78 -3.92 3.24
CA PRO A 56 -22.69 -4.32 4.62
C PRO A 56 -23.52 -3.39 5.52
N TRP A 57 -23.85 -3.86 6.71
CA TRP A 57 -24.48 -3.02 7.72
C TRP A 57 -23.52 -1.93 8.19
N MET A 58 -23.96 -0.67 8.13
CA MET A 58 -23.20 0.49 8.60
C MET A 58 -23.73 0.99 9.92
N LEU A 59 -22.81 1.34 10.83
CA LEU A 59 -23.18 1.88 12.13
C LEU A 59 -23.36 3.40 12.05
N PRO A 60 -24.37 3.96 12.72
CA PRO A 60 -24.54 5.41 12.79
C PRO A 60 -23.38 6.11 13.52
N GLN A 61 -22.72 5.39 14.45
CA GLN A 61 -21.51 5.83 15.14
C GLN A 61 -20.57 4.64 15.30
N TRP A 62 -19.33 4.81 14.86
CA TRP A 62 -18.32 3.76 14.89
C TRP A 62 -17.62 3.69 16.25
N PRO A 63 -17.43 2.50 16.82
CA PRO A 63 -16.75 2.33 18.09
C PRO A 63 -15.26 2.71 17.98
N ALA A 64 -14.67 3.05 19.13
CA ALA A 64 -13.27 3.49 19.21
C ALA A 64 -12.28 2.50 18.58
N ILE A 65 -12.57 1.20 18.63
CA ILE A 65 -11.74 0.15 18.03
C ILE A 65 -11.63 0.26 16.49
N ALA A 66 -12.60 0.89 15.83
CA ALA A 66 -12.60 1.09 14.37
C ALA A 66 -11.81 2.34 13.94
N GLN A 67 -11.65 3.33 14.83
CA GLN A 67 -11.05 4.62 14.51
C GLN A 67 -9.61 4.52 13.95
N PRO A 68 -8.68 3.70 14.50
CA PRO A 68 -7.35 3.57 13.94
C PRO A 68 -7.34 3.05 12.50
N TYR A 69 -8.25 2.12 12.17
CA TYR A 69 -8.36 1.58 10.80
C TYR A 69 -8.83 2.64 9.80
N MET A 70 -9.71 3.55 10.20
CA MET A 70 -10.13 4.68 9.37
C MET A 70 -9.00 5.70 9.18
N LYS A 71 -8.28 6.06 10.25
CA LYS A 71 -7.10 6.94 10.17
C LYS A 71 -6.01 6.38 9.27
N LEU A 72 -5.85 5.06 9.25
CA LEU A 72 -4.86 4.34 8.45
C LEU A 72 -5.41 3.87 7.09
N HIS A 73 -6.54 4.41 6.62
CA HIS A 73 -7.18 4.05 5.36
C HIS A 73 -6.23 4.11 4.15
N ARG A 74 -5.28 5.04 4.14
CA ARG A 74 -4.28 5.19 3.06
C ARG A 74 -3.16 4.14 3.07
N TYR A 75 -3.20 3.19 4.02
CA TYR A 75 -2.20 2.12 4.13
C TYR A 75 -2.78 0.71 3.86
N PRO A 76 -3.55 0.49 2.79
CA PRO A 76 -4.24 -0.77 2.52
C PRO A 76 -3.27 -1.92 2.24
N PHE A 77 -2.00 -1.61 1.98
CA PHE A 77 -0.95 -2.60 1.80
C PHE A 77 -0.67 -3.40 3.06
N HIS A 78 -0.85 -2.79 4.21
CA HIS A 78 -0.37 -3.33 5.47
C HIS A 78 -1.48 -3.48 6.50
N VAL A 79 -2.55 -2.70 6.35
CA VAL A 79 -3.61 -2.57 7.35
C VAL A 79 -4.94 -3.00 6.75
N PRO A 80 -5.72 -3.85 7.44
CA PRO A 80 -7.09 -4.14 7.06
C PRO A 80 -7.95 -2.87 7.05
N ARG A 81 -9.07 -2.90 6.32
CA ARG A 81 -10.02 -1.80 6.22
C ARG A 81 -11.34 -2.16 6.89
N VAL A 82 -12.03 -1.17 7.43
CA VAL A 82 -13.39 -1.37 7.93
C VAL A 82 -14.31 -1.70 6.75
N TYR A 83 -14.92 -2.88 6.80
CA TYR A 83 -15.88 -3.36 5.82
C TYR A 83 -17.31 -2.94 6.17
N GLY A 84 -17.66 -3.12 7.43
CA GLY A 84 -19.00 -2.88 7.98
C GLY A 84 -19.13 -3.47 9.37
N ALA A 85 -20.35 -3.74 9.80
CA ALA A 85 -20.63 -4.37 11.09
C ALA A 85 -21.59 -5.55 10.94
N CYS A 86 -21.60 -6.42 11.94
CA CYS A 86 -22.60 -7.46 12.11
C CYS A 86 -23.41 -7.16 13.36
N PRO A 87 -24.75 -6.96 13.27
CA PRO A 87 -25.61 -6.81 14.43
C PRO A 87 -25.68 -8.12 15.22
N MET A 88 -25.43 -8.06 16.53
CA MET A 88 -25.29 -9.24 17.40
C MET A 88 -26.50 -9.49 18.31
N GLY A 89 -27.56 -8.70 18.23
CA GLY A 89 -28.72 -8.93 19.08
C GLY A 89 -29.86 -7.96 18.82
N GLY A 90 -31.05 -8.23 19.46
CA GLY A 90 -32.25 -7.43 19.28
C GLY A 90 -32.11 -5.96 19.72
N GLU A 91 -33.15 -5.18 19.55
CA GLU A 91 -33.24 -3.71 19.57
C GLU A 91 -32.50 -2.92 20.67
N ASN A 92 -31.83 -3.59 21.63
CA ASN A 92 -31.06 -2.97 22.72
C ASN A 92 -29.66 -3.57 22.94
N SER A 93 -29.11 -4.30 21.99
CA SER A 93 -27.76 -4.91 22.14
C SER A 93 -26.66 -3.93 21.69
N ILE A 94 -25.80 -3.56 22.65
CA ILE A 94 -24.73 -2.55 22.52
C ILE A 94 -23.48 -3.10 21.81
N THR A 95 -23.49 -4.32 21.27
CA THR A 95 -22.27 -5.01 20.82
C THR A 95 -22.36 -5.50 19.39
N ASP A 96 -22.43 -4.56 18.44
CA ASP A 96 -22.23 -4.91 17.05
C ASP A 96 -20.74 -5.23 16.80
N VAL A 97 -20.49 -6.29 16.07
CA VAL A 97 -19.12 -6.71 15.73
C VAL A 97 -18.64 -5.96 14.48
N VAL A 98 -17.54 -5.23 14.62
CA VAL A 98 -16.88 -4.58 13.48
C VAL A 98 -16.20 -5.63 12.62
N LEU A 99 -16.43 -5.57 11.32
CA LEU A 99 -15.85 -6.46 10.31
C LEU A 99 -14.82 -5.72 9.48
N LEU A 100 -13.67 -6.36 9.28
CA LEU A 100 -12.58 -5.83 8.46
C LEU A 100 -12.42 -6.65 7.18
N GLU A 101 -12.32 -5.98 6.05
CA GLU A 101 -11.86 -6.55 4.78
C GLU A 101 -10.35 -6.35 4.60
N ASN A 102 -9.78 -6.97 3.57
CA ASN A 102 -8.36 -6.87 3.27
C ASN A 102 -7.49 -7.31 4.47
N ALA A 103 -7.97 -8.26 5.26
CA ALA A 103 -7.22 -8.89 6.33
C ALA A 103 -6.24 -9.95 5.77
N PRO A 104 -5.20 -10.34 6.52
CA PRO A 104 -4.20 -11.33 6.07
C PRO A 104 -4.75 -12.76 6.06
N ILE A 105 -5.79 -12.99 5.28
CA ILE A 105 -6.50 -14.27 5.13
C ILE A 105 -6.40 -14.71 3.67
N ASP A 106 -6.06 -15.96 3.44
CA ASP A 106 -5.99 -16.52 2.11
C ASP A 106 -7.37 -16.92 1.54
N ARG A 107 -7.40 -17.37 0.28
CA ARG A 107 -8.61 -17.82 -0.41
C ARG A 107 -9.30 -19.01 0.25
N THR A 108 -8.61 -19.74 1.14
CA THR A 108 -9.16 -20.89 1.87
C THR A 108 -9.70 -20.51 3.25
N GLY A 109 -9.60 -19.25 3.64
CA GLY A 109 -10.01 -18.75 4.96
C GLY A 109 -8.97 -18.99 6.06
N LYS A 110 -7.70 -19.16 5.70
CA LYS A 110 -6.60 -19.31 6.65
C LYS A 110 -5.76 -18.03 6.71
N LEU A 111 -5.22 -17.74 7.87
CA LEU A 111 -4.26 -16.66 8.01
C LEU A 111 -2.98 -16.94 7.22
N TYR A 112 -2.43 -15.90 6.56
CA TYR A 112 -1.07 -15.96 6.03
C TYR A 112 -0.08 -16.31 7.14
N PRO A 113 1.07 -16.92 6.81
CA PRO A 113 2.09 -17.27 7.79
C PRO A 113 2.61 -16.04 8.52
N THR A 114 3.11 -16.20 9.73
CA THR A 114 3.89 -15.15 10.40
C THR A 114 5.20 -14.92 9.66
N LEU A 115 5.82 -13.76 9.85
CA LEU A 115 7.16 -13.49 9.35
C LEU A 115 8.15 -14.58 9.82
N ALA A 116 8.01 -15.04 11.06
CA ALA A 116 8.84 -16.10 11.62
C ALA A 116 8.66 -17.46 10.92
N ASP A 117 7.41 -17.85 10.63
CA ASP A 117 7.12 -19.11 9.93
C ASP A 117 7.65 -19.12 8.49
N ALA A 118 7.54 -17.97 7.80
CA ALA A 118 7.97 -17.83 6.42
C ALA A 118 9.47 -17.60 6.25
N TRP A 119 10.20 -17.30 7.32
CA TRP A 119 11.60 -16.90 7.27
C TRP A 119 12.49 -17.93 6.59
N GLY A 120 12.35 -19.20 6.95
CA GLY A 120 13.22 -20.27 6.49
C GLY A 120 13.20 -20.46 4.96
N THR A 121 12.06 -20.23 4.33
CA THR A 121 11.85 -20.43 2.88
C THR A 121 12.07 -19.15 2.05
N ALA A 122 12.16 -17.98 2.71
CA ALA A 122 12.31 -16.72 2.02
C ALA A 122 13.73 -16.47 1.53
N ARG A 123 13.87 -15.84 0.35
CA ARG A 123 15.16 -15.35 -0.17
C ARG A 123 15.64 -14.13 0.63
N SER A 124 16.94 -13.86 0.62
CA SER A 124 17.57 -12.75 1.36
C SER A 124 16.88 -11.39 1.11
N LEU A 125 16.66 -11.03 -0.14
CA LEU A 125 15.98 -9.78 -0.50
C LEU A 125 14.59 -9.67 0.14
N ARG A 126 13.82 -10.74 0.15
CA ARG A 126 12.47 -10.76 0.77
C ARG A 126 12.54 -10.55 2.29
N ARG A 127 13.50 -11.20 2.96
CA ARG A 127 13.73 -11.06 4.41
C ARG A 127 14.04 -9.62 4.81
N VAL A 128 14.96 -8.96 4.09
CA VAL A 128 15.30 -7.55 4.37
C VAL A 128 14.14 -6.61 4.01
N SER A 129 13.43 -6.88 2.92
CA SER A 129 12.27 -6.09 2.52
C SER A 129 11.15 -6.11 3.55
N TRP A 130 10.89 -7.23 4.23
CA TRP A 130 9.89 -7.30 5.29
C TRP A 130 10.22 -6.38 6.47
N PHE A 131 11.48 -6.36 6.91
CA PHE A 131 11.89 -5.47 8.00
C PHE A 131 11.89 -4.00 7.58
N LEU A 132 12.26 -3.69 6.33
CA LEU A 132 12.15 -2.32 5.83
C LEU A 132 10.69 -1.81 5.90
N GLN A 133 9.73 -2.63 5.50
CA GLN A 133 8.31 -2.29 5.59
C GLN A 133 7.87 -2.03 7.04
N LEU A 134 8.30 -2.85 8.00
CA LEU A 134 7.99 -2.64 9.42
C LEU A 134 8.61 -1.31 9.94
N LEU A 135 9.85 -1.02 9.56
CA LEU A 135 10.52 0.23 9.94
C LEU A 135 9.80 1.46 9.35
N LYS A 136 9.38 1.40 8.08
CA LYS A 136 8.63 2.48 7.41
C LYS A 136 7.22 2.65 7.97
N LEU A 137 6.58 1.59 8.44
CA LEU A 137 5.26 1.64 9.08
C LEU A 137 5.30 2.26 10.47
N TRP A 138 6.42 2.17 11.18
CA TRP A 138 6.52 2.62 12.56
C TRP A 138 6.02 4.06 12.81
N PRO A 139 6.51 5.10 12.09
CA PRO A 139 6.07 6.47 12.33
C PRO A 139 4.57 6.66 12.10
N VAL A 140 4.01 5.94 11.15
CA VAL A 140 2.60 5.98 10.79
C VAL A 140 1.74 5.35 11.89
N LEU A 141 2.13 4.18 12.38
CA LEU A 141 1.43 3.50 13.48
C LEU A 141 1.51 4.31 14.77
N ALA A 142 2.67 4.87 15.07
CA ALA A 142 2.86 5.69 16.26
C ALA A 142 2.08 7.01 16.20
N SER A 143 1.97 7.66 15.04
CA SER A 143 1.12 8.83 14.88
C SER A 143 -0.38 8.52 15.05
N ALA A 144 -0.79 7.29 14.76
CA ALA A 144 -2.15 6.81 14.98
C ALA A 144 -2.38 6.25 16.41
N GLY A 145 -1.32 6.14 17.24
CA GLY A 145 -1.38 5.61 18.61
C GLY A 145 -1.55 4.08 18.68
N VAL A 146 -1.07 3.36 17.65
CA VAL A 146 -1.21 1.89 17.53
C VAL A 146 0.13 1.19 17.28
N GLU A 147 1.23 1.79 17.69
CA GLU A 147 2.58 1.25 17.51
C GLU A 147 2.83 -0.08 18.24
N MET A 148 2.02 -0.40 19.26
CA MET A 148 2.06 -1.69 19.95
C MET A 148 1.78 -2.87 19.00
N THR A 149 1.07 -2.64 17.92
CA THR A 149 0.72 -3.60 16.86
C THR A 149 1.93 -4.43 16.39
N VAL A 150 3.09 -3.81 16.22
CA VAL A 150 4.30 -4.46 15.69
C VAL A 150 5.19 -5.08 16.78
N LEU A 151 4.79 -5.01 18.04
CA LEU A 151 5.48 -5.69 19.15
C LEU A 151 5.04 -7.15 19.33
N SER A 152 3.99 -7.58 18.63
CA SER A 152 3.56 -8.97 18.60
C SER A 152 3.99 -9.62 17.29
N SER A 153 4.93 -10.57 17.35
CA SER A 153 5.38 -11.33 16.18
C SER A 153 4.24 -12.14 15.54
N GLN A 154 3.22 -12.52 16.32
CA GLN A 154 2.02 -13.22 15.83
C GLN A 154 1.10 -12.32 15.02
N ASN A 155 1.22 -11.01 15.18
CA ASN A 155 0.42 -10.02 14.49
C ASN A 155 1.00 -9.63 13.13
N VAL A 156 2.32 -9.84 12.95
CA VAL A 156 3.03 -9.58 11.70
C VAL A 156 2.94 -10.79 10.78
N ARG A 157 2.17 -10.67 9.72
CA ARG A 157 1.95 -11.72 8.72
C ARG A 157 2.61 -11.33 7.39
N VAL A 158 2.91 -12.34 6.55
CA VAL A 158 3.56 -12.08 5.26
C VAL A 158 2.88 -12.87 4.12
N GLN A 159 2.78 -12.21 2.97
CA GLN A 159 2.35 -12.78 1.71
C GLN A 159 3.37 -12.39 0.63
N GLY A 160 4.15 -13.34 0.16
CA GLY A 160 5.23 -13.01 -0.77
C GLY A 160 6.19 -11.96 -0.18
N GLY A 161 6.35 -10.84 -0.86
CA GLY A 161 7.18 -9.71 -0.38
C GLY A 161 6.47 -8.74 0.56
N ARG A 162 5.17 -8.89 0.78
CA ARG A 162 4.32 -7.96 1.51
C ARG A 162 4.22 -8.32 2.99
N VAL A 163 4.29 -7.31 3.84
CA VAL A 163 3.97 -7.42 5.29
C VAL A 163 2.53 -6.98 5.52
N TRP A 164 1.83 -7.74 6.35
CA TRP A 164 0.48 -7.48 6.83
C TRP A 164 0.45 -7.35 8.34
N LEU A 165 -0.37 -6.45 8.83
CA LEU A 165 -0.75 -6.38 10.23
C LEU A 165 -2.15 -7.01 10.39
N ARG A 166 -2.28 -8.00 11.26
CA ARG A 166 -3.53 -8.73 11.46
C ARG A 166 -4.59 -7.86 12.12
N ILE A 167 -4.22 -7.22 13.22
CA ILE A 167 -5.05 -6.30 14.00
C ILE A 167 -4.22 -5.10 14.45
N LEU A 168 -4.88 -3.98 14.75
CA LEU A 168 -4.26 -2.81 15.34
C LEU A 168 -4.44 -2.84 16.87
N GLU A 169 -3.35 -2.70 17.61
CA GLU A 169 -3.31 -2.71 19.07
C GLU A 169 -2.98 -1.31 19.58
N ASN A 170 -3.87 -0.75 20.40
CA ASN A 170 -3.68 0.58 20.99
C ASN A 170 -2.47 0.59 21.94
N GLY A 171 -1.73 1.70 21.95
CA GLY A 171 -0.72 1.99 22.96
C GLY A 171 -1.36 2.08 24.37
N ILE A 172 -0.62 1.65 25.38
CA ILE A 172 -1.09 1.61 26.77
C ILE A 172 -1.42 3.02 27.29
N ASP A 173 -0.80 4.04 26.72
CA ASP A 173 -0.89 5.45 27.12
C ASP A 173 -1.28 6.38 25.93
N ALA A 174 -2.13 5.92 25.01
CA ALA A 174 -2.62 6.83 23.96
C ALA A 174 -3.40 7.98 24.65
N PRO A 175 -2.84 9.21 24.71
CA PRO A 175 -3.49 10.30 25.42
C PRO A 175 -4.79 10.64 24.72
N LYS A 176 -5.89 10.54 25.46
CA LYS A 176 -7.20 10.98 25.01
C LYS A 176 -7.15 12.50 24.81
N GLY A 177 -7.11 12.95 23.56
CA GLY A 177 -7.27 14.36 23.22
C GLY A 177 -5.99 15.15 22.89
N THR A 178 -4.88 14.52 22.54
CA THR A 178 -3.68 15.20 22.02
C THR A 178 -3.84 15.53 20.54
N GLU A 179 -3.30 16.70 20.15
CA GLU A 179 -3.12 17.10 18.75
C GLU A 179 -2.48 15.97 17.94
N ALA A 180 -2.94 15.78 16.72
CA ALA A 180 -2.43 14.74 15.83
C ALA A 180 -0.92 14.94 15.61
N VAL A 181 -0.11 14.04 16.14
CA VAL A 181 1.34 14.05 15.94
C VAL A 181 1.62 13.59 14.50
N LEU A 182 2.37 14.39 13.75
CA LEU A 182 2.71 14.05 12.37
C LEU A 182 3.72 12.89 12.32
N PRO A 183 3.60 11.97 11.35
CA PRO A 183 4.57 10.88 11.17
C PRO A 183 6.02 11.36 11.05
N SER A 184 6.26 12.52 10.43
CA SER A 184 7.57 13.15 10.30
C SER A 184 8.20 13.55 11.64
N GLN A 185 7.39 13.93 12.61
CA GLN A 185 7.87 14.25 13.97
C GLN A 185 8.25 12.96 14.73
N VAL A 186 7.44 11.91 14.59
CA VAL A 186 7.72 10.59 15.19
C VAL A 186 8.97 9.96 14.59
N ALA A 187 9.19 10.14 13.30
CA ALA A 187 10.32 9.54 12.58
C ALA A 187 11.70 9.94 13.17
N ASN A 188 11.78 11.09 13.84
CA ASN A 188 13.01 11.58 14.45
C ASN A 188 13.02 11.44 15.99
N THR A 189 12.06 10.73 16.56
CA THR A 189 11.93 10.59 18.02
C THR A 189 12.19 9.16 18.48
N ILE A 190 13.08 9.00 19.48
CA ILE A 190 13.33 7.72 20.12
C ILE A 190 12.43 7.61 21.35
N THR A 191 11.44 6.72 21.26
CA THR A 191 10.51 6.42 22.34
C THR A 191 10.89 5.14 23.09
N PRO A 192 10.41 4.92 24.33
CA PRO A 192 10.58 3.65 25.01
C PRO A 192 9.98 2.46 24.21
N ILE A 193 8.86 2.68 23.52
CA ILE A 193 8.21 1.65 22.71
C ILE A 193 9.06 1.33 21.48
N TRP A 194 9.70 2.33 20.87
CA TRP A 194 10.65 2.12 19.77
C TRP A 194 11.82 1.22 20.17
N ARG A 195 12.36 1.43 21.38
CA ARG A 195 13.43 0.55 21.92
C ARG A 195 12.91 -0.88 22.14
N LYS A 196 11.69 -1.05 22.67
CA LYS A 196 11.06 -2.37 22.83
C LYS A 196 10.89 -3.09 21.47
N PHE A 197 10.58 -2.35 20.42
CA PHE A 197 10.56 -2.90 19.06
C PHE A 197 11.94 -3.43 18.65
N GLY A 198 13.00 -2.68 18.94
CA GLY A 198 14.39 -3.11 18.76
C GLY A 198 14.72 -4.38 19.56
N ASP A 199 14.34 -4.41 20.85
CA ASP A 199 14.55 -5.58 21.73
C ASP A 199 13.89 -6.84 21.19
N LEU A 200 12.62 -6.75 20.75
CA LEU A 200 11.86 -7.88 20.23
C LEU A 200 12.56 -8.54 19.02
N TRP A 201 12.86 -7.72 18.02
CA TRP A 201 13.42 -8.25 16.78
C TRP A 201 14.88 -8.62 16.89
N TYR A 202 15.66 -7.94 17.74
CA TYR A 202 17.01 -8.36 18.07
C TYR A 202 17.04 -9.74 18.74
N ALA A 203 16.22 -9.95 19.76
CA ALA A 203 16.13 -11.25 20.45
C ALA A 203 15.69 -12.38 19.50
N TRP A 204 14.72 -12.10 18.64
CA TRP A 204 14.27 -13.07 17.64
C TRP A 204 15.38 -13.41 16.62
N LEU A 205 16.09 -12.41 16.08
CA LEU A 205 17.21 -12.59 15.17
C LEU A 205 18.37 -13.36 15.82
N THR A 206 18.59 -13.19 17.12
CA THR A 206 19.60 -13.95 17.87
C THR A 206 19.25 -15.45 17.87
N GLY A 207 17.99 -15.79 18.05
CA GLY A 207 17.51 -17.16 17.92
C GLY A 207 17.62 -17.72 16.49
N VAL A 208 17.46 -16.87 15.48
CA VAL A 208 17.66 -17.23 14.06
C VAL A 208 19.15 -17.46 13.77
N ALA A 209 20.04 -16.59 14.22
CA ALA A 209 21.48 -16.71 14.03
C ALA A 209 22.04 -18.01 14.55
N ALA A 210 21.58 -18.44 15.73
CA ALA A 210 22.00 -19.68 16.38
C ALA A 210 21.63 -20.95 15.55
N ARG A 211 20.65 -20.86 14.66
CA ARG A 211 20.17 -21.96 13.81
C ARG A 211 20.60 -21.86 12.35
N THR A 212 21.35 -20.81 12.00
CA THR A 212 21.76 -20.55 10.63
C THR A 212 23.18 -21.08 10.40
N GLU A 213 23.36 -22.00 9.48
CA GLU A 213 24.67 -22.63 9.20
C GLU A 213 25.41 -22.00 8.02
N MET A 214 24.68 -21.49 7.02
CA MET A 214 25.26 -20.92 5.79
C MET A 214 25.87 -19.54 6.01
N ASP A 215 27.10 -19.31 5.60
CA ASP A 215 27.85 -18.06 5.85
C ASP A 215 27.17 -16.80 5.28
N GLY A 216 26.64 -16.84 4.07
CA GLY A 216 25.90 -15.71 3.51
C GLY A 216 24.64 -15.36 4.28
N ALA A 217 23.90 -16.35 4.77
CA ALA A 217 22.73 -16.14 5.60
C ALA A 217 23.10 -15.62 7.00
N LYS A 218 24.21 -16.07 7.57
CA LYS A 218 24.75 -15.54 8.84
C LYS A 218 25.10 -14.07 8.72
N ARG A 219 25.80 -13.69 7.64
CA ARG A 219 26.17 -12.27 7.39
C ARG A 219 24.93 -11.37 7.34
N LEU A 220 23.88 -11.78 6.62
CA LEU A 220 22.63 -11.04 6.57
C LEU A 220 21.99 -10.87 7.95
N VAL A 221 21.89 -11.95 8.71
CA VAL A 221 21.32 -11.92 10.08
C VAL A 221 22.12 -11.01 10.98
N THR A 222 23.46 -11.02 10.91
CA THR A 222 24.35 -10.14 11.68
C THR A 222 24.14 -8.66 11.31
N GLN A 223 23.96 -8.35 10.03
CA GLN A 223 23.68 -6.98 9.59
C GLN A 223 22.32 -6.48 10.10
N LEU A 224 21.29 -7.32 10.04
CA LEU A 224 19.98 -7.02 10.64
C LEU A 224 20.08 -6.83 12.16
N GLN A 225 20.78 -7.72 12.86
CA GLN A 225 21.02 -7.59 14.29
C GLN A 225 21.68 -6.23 14.63
N GLY A 226 22.65 -5.78 13.85
CA GLY A 226 23.31 -4.49 14.07
C GLY A 226 22.36 -3.28 13.97
N ILE A 227 21.32 -3.36 13.14
CA ILE A 227 20.29 -2.31 13.05
C ILE A 227 19.39 -2.37 14.29
N PHE A 228 18.86 -3.54 14.65
CA PHE A 228 17.96 -3.68 15.79
C PHE A 228 18.68 -3.45 17.14
N GLU A 229 19.97 -3.75 17.23
CA GLU A 229 20.80 -3.38 18.37
C GLU A 229 20.90 -1.86 18.54
N GLY A 230 21.15 -1.12 17.45
CA GLY A 230 21.16 0.34 17.48
C GLY A 230 19.81 0.95 17.87
N ILE A 231 18.69 0.34 17.47
CA ILE A 231 17.34 0.74 17.89
C ILE A 231 17.15 0.48 19.39
N ARG A 232 17.46 -0.72 19.85
CA ARG A 232 17.35 -1.16 21.24
C ARG A 232 18.13 -0.26 22.21
N GLN A 233 19.35 0.08 21.83
CA GLN A 233 20.22 0.98 22.61
C GLN A 233 19.82 2.45 22.51
N GLY A 234 18.87 2.80 21.64
CA GLY A 234 18.45 4.18 21.41
C GLY A 234 19.52 5.02 20.67
N GLN A 235 20.29 4.39 19.81
CA GLN A 235 21.29 5.04 18.96
C GLN A 235 20.72 5.41 17.59
N LEU A 236 19.65 4.71 17.16
CA LEU A 236 19.00 4.94 15.87
C LEU A 236 17.57 5.44 16.08
N THR A 237 17.26 6.59 15.49
CA THR A 237 15.88 7.05 15.30
C THR A 237 15.19 6.18 14.25
N PRO A 238 13.84 6.18 14.16
CA PRO A 238 13.14 5.47 13.08
C PRO A 238 13.64 5.85 11.70
N ALA A 239 13.86 7.14 11.40
CA ALA A 239 14.39 7.60 10.13
C ALA A 239 15.80 7.06 9.84
N ALA A 240 16.72 7.14 10.80
CA ALA A 240 18.07 6.62 10.65
C ALA A 240 18.10 5.09 10.49
N ALA A 241 17.18 4.38 11.16
CA ALA A 241 17.04 2.94 11.01
C ALA A 241 16.55 2.56 9.60
N VAL A 242 15.58 3.31 9.05
CA VAL A 242 15.11 3.14 7.67
C VAL A 242 16.24 3.35 6.69
N GLU A 243 16.96 4.47 6.77
CA GLU A 243 18.09 4.78 5.88
C GLU A 243 19.15 3.67 5.88
N ARG A 244 19.57 3.24 7.09
CA ARG A 244 20.55 2.17 7.23
C ARG A 244 20.05 0.85 6.65
N HIS A 245 18.76 0.57 6.78
CA HIS A 245 18.16 -0.66 6.29
C HIS A 245 17.96 -0.62 4.76
N GLU A 246 17.65 0.53 4.18
CA GLU A 246 17.56 0.70 2.73
C GLU A 246 18.89 0.39 2.04
N LYS A 247 20.02 0.82 2.62
CA LYS A 247 21.36 0.43 2.15
C LYS A 247 21.52 -1.10 2.13
N LEU A 248 21.04 -1.79 3.17
CA LEU A 248 21.06 -3.25 3.22
C LEU A 248 20.17 -3.89 2.14
N VAL A 249 18.96 -3.36 1.90
CA VAL A 249 18.07 -3.83 0.82
C VAL A 249 18.74 -3.67 -0.53
N ARG A 250 19.30 -2.51 -0.82
CA ARG A 250 20.03 -2.23 -2.07
C ARG A 250 21.17 -3.22 -2.30
N SER A 251 21.92 -3.58 -1.26
CA SER A 251 22.98 -4.57 -1.37
C SER A 251 22.51 -5.97 -1.79
N GLN A 252 21.25 -6.31 -1.46
CA GLN A 252 20.65 -7.58 -1.85
C GLN A 252 20.00 -7.54 -3.24
N GLN A 253 19.66 -6.36 -3.74
CA GLN A 253 19.02 -6.16 -5.06
C GLN A 253 20.04 -6.29 -6.20
N VAL A 254 21.29 -5.88 -6.00
CA VAL A 254 22.37 -5.92 -7.00
C VAL A 254 22.57 -7.30 -7.64
N ALA A 255 22.15 -8.37 -6.96
CA ALA A 255 22.23 -9.73 -7.47
C ALA A 255 21.23 -10.07 -8.60
N TYR A 256 20.34 -9.14 -8.98
CA TYR A 256 19.26 -9.40 -9.93
C TYR A 256 19.31 -8.43 -11.11
N ASN A 257 19.45 -8.96 -12.33
CA ASN A 257 19.24 -8.19 -13.55
C ASN A 257 17.73 -8.07 -13.81
N LEU A 258 17.21 -6.84 -13.80
CA LEU A 258 15.82 -6.55 -14.14
C LEU A 258 15.73 -6.09 -15.60
N ARG A 259 14.75 -6.61 -16.33
CA ARG A 259 14.33 -6.12 -17.63
C ARG A 259 12.91 -5.60 -17.51
N CYS A 260 12.70 -4.35 -17.92
CA CYS A 260 11.38 -3.73 -17.95
C CYS A 260 10.94 -3.53 -19.40
N GLU A 261 9.68 -3.84 -19.67
CA GLU A 261 8.98 -3.53 -20.91
C GLU A 261 7.68 -2.81 -20.53
N SER A 262 7.30 -1.79 -21.30
CA SER A 262 6.08 -1.05 -21.09
C SER A 262 5.24 -1.00 -22.35
N ALA A 263 3.93 -1.11 -22.22
CA ALA A 263 2.96 -0.94 -23.28
C ALA A 263 1.72 -0.25 -22.71
N GLY A 264 1.07 0.57 -23.52
CA GLY A 264 -0.17 1.26 -23.16
C GLY A 264 -1.27 0.97 -24.17
N LEU A 265 -2.51 0.94 -23.70
CA LEU A 265 -3.72 0.81 -24.48
C LEU A 265 -4.78 1.72 -23.91
N THR A 266 -5.57 2.35 -24.77
CA THR A 266 -6.77 3.10 -24.40
C THR A 266 -7.88 2.84 -25.42
N ASP A 267 -9.13 2.84 -24.97
CA ASP A 267 -10.31 2.55 -25.79
C ASP A 267 -11.51 3.35 -25.28
N ALA A 268 -12.27 3.98 -26.17
CA ALA A 268 -13.45 4.77 -25.81
C ALA A 268 -14.62 3.93 -25.26
N GLY A 269 -14.55 2.61 -25.41
CA GLY A 269 -15.66 1.72 -25.08
C GLY A 269 -16.82 1.83 -26.09
N SER A 270 -17.90 1.10 -25.81
CA SER A 270 -19.06 1.00 -26.70
C SER A 270 -20.09 2.12 -26.52
N GLU A 271 -20.03 2.88 -25.44
CA GLU A 271 -21.06 3.86 -25.07
C GLU A 271 -20.68 5.30 -25.30
N ARG A 272 -19.37 5.62 -25.43
CA ARG A 272 -18.87 6.99 -25.61
C ARG A 272 -18.39 7.21 -27.05
N VAL A 273 -18.60 8.43 -27.55
CA VAL A 273 -18.15 8.85 -28.89
C VAL A 273 -16.68 9.28 -28.85
N HIS A 274 -16.25 9.88 -27.73
CA HIS A 274 -14.89 10.38 -27.52
C HIS A 274 -14.23 9.62 -26.39
N ASN A 275 -12.93 9.38 -26.53
CA ASN A 275 -12.09 8.81 -25.48
C ASN A 275 -11.46 9.96 -24.68
N GLU A 276 -11.83 10.11 -23.43
CA GLU A 276 -11.30 11.12 -22.53
C GLU A 276 -10.05 10.65 -21.79
N ASP A 277 -9.65 9.36 -21.98
CA ASP A 277 -8.46 8.79 -21.36
C ASP A 277 -7.21 9.02 -22.21
N ALA A 278 -6.08 9.20 -21.53
CA ALA A 278 -4.75 9.23 -22.13
C ALA A 278 -3.83 8.24 -21.43
N ALA A 279 -2.94 7.62 -22.21
CA ALA A 279 -1.93 6.69 -21.68
C ALA A 279 -0.56 6.96 -22.30
N PHE A 280 0.51 6.58 -21.60
CA PHE A 280 1.88 6.57 -22.12
C PHE A 280 2.60 5.30 -21.62
N PRO A 281 3.39 4.61 -22.49
CA PRO A 281 3.47 4.80 -23.93
C PRO A 281 2.19 4.35 -24.65
N LEU A 282 1.84 4.99 -25.75
CA LEU A 282 0.75 4.51 -26.61
C LEU A 282 1.24 3.38 -27.52
N SER A 283 0.36 2.43 -27.82
CA SER A 283 0.67 1.27 -28.66
C SER A 283 1.12 1.61 -30.10
N GLY A 284 0.87 2.85 -30.57
CA GLY A 284 1.30 3.35 -31.88
C GLY A 284 2.69 3.99 -31.86
N ASP A 285 3.15 4.48 -30.73
CA ASP A 285 4.45 5.15 -30.60
C ASP A 285 5.63 4.17 -30.50
N MET A 286 5.34 2.86 -30.38
CA MET A 286 6.35 1.79 -30.44
C MET A 286 6.94 1.59 -31.85
N SER A 287 6.40 2.27 -32.87
CA SER A 287 6.90 2.23 -34.24
C SER A 287 8.02 3.27 -34.45
N GLY A 288 9.17 3.06 -33.90
CA GLY A 288 10.39 3.42 -34.59
C GLY A 288 11.04 4.77 -34.36
N GLN A 289 10.82 5.47 -33.25
CA GLN A 289 11.72 6.58 -32.89
C GLN A 289 12.09 6.57 -31.40
N ASP A 290 13.29 6.08 -31.12
CA ASP A 290 14.21 6.51 -30.06
C ASP A 290 13.82 6.30 -28.59
N MET A 291 12.99 5.31 -28.24
CA MET A 291 13.12 4.73 -26.91
C MET A 291 14.03 3.50 -27.04
N PRO A 292 15.20 3.50 -26.42
CA PRO A 292 16.02 2.30 -26.37
C PRO A 292 15.28 1.22 -25.57
N VAL A 293 14.74 0.25 -26.28
CA VAL A 293 13.94 -0.88 -25.77
C VAL A 293 14.69 -1.74 -24.74
N ASN A 294 15.92 -1.38 -24.38
CA ASN A 294 16.83 -2.23 -23.61
C ASN A 294 17.59 -1.56 -22.45
N ASP A 295 17.27 -0.33 -22.05
CA ASP A 295 18.04 0.32 -20.98
C ASP A 295 17.44 0.11 -19.55
N GLY A 296 16.38 -0.68 -19.45
CA GLY A 296 15.73 -0.97 -18.17
C GLY A 296 14.89 0.17 -17.60
N ARG A 297 14.69 1.27 -18.35
CA ARG A 297 13.88 2.39 -17.90
C ARG A 297 12.42 2.13 -18.15
N LEU A 298 11.59 2.33 -17.11
CA LEU A 298 10.14 2.27 -17.18
C LEU A 298 9.57 3.67 -16.95
N ILE A 299 8.75 4.14 -17.89
CA ILE A 299 7.80 5.23 -17.67
C ILE A 299 6.46 4.73 -18.20
N ALA A 300 5.48 4.68 -17.32
CA ALA A 300 4.12 4.34 -17.69
C ALA A 300 3.15 5.26 -16.96
N MET A 301 2.13 5.76 -17.65
CA MET A 301 1.13 6.62 -17.02
C MET A 301 -0.23 6.49 -17.69
N VAL A 302 -1.26 6.74 -16.90
CA VAL A 302 -2.65 6.83 -17.35
C VAL A 302 -3.30 8.04 -16.71
N GLY A 303 -4.20 8.69 -17.44
CA GLY A 303 -5.04 9.78 -16.97
C GLY A 303 -6.44 9.64 -17.53
N ASP A 304 -7.46 9.76 -16.66
CA ASP A 304 -8.87 9.80 -17.00
C ASP A 304 -9.33 11.26 -16.95
N GLY A 305 -9.73 11.78 -18.10
CA GLY A 305 -10.09 13.17 -18.29
C GLY A 305 -11.54 13.47 -17.91
N ILE A 306 -11.75 14.51 -17.16
CA ILE A 306 -13.07 14.99 -16.77
C ILE A 306 -13.31 16.38 -17.38
N GLY A 307 -14.40 16.55 -18.11
CA GLY A 307 -14.77 17.89 -18.63
C GLY A 307 -16.14 17.87 -19.27
N GLY A 308 -16.99 18.86 -18.96
CA GLY A 308 -18.26 19.04 -19.62
C GLY A 308 -18.06 19.38 -21.11
N HIS A 309 -18.71 18.61 -22.02
CA HIS A 309 -18.71 18.80 -23.48
C HIS A 309 -17.30 18.85 -24.14
N GLU A 310 -16.76 17.71 -24.52
CA GLU A 310 -15.61 17.53 -25.42
C GLU A 310 -14.26 18.10 -24.91
N LYS A 311 -13.92 17.97 -23.63
CA LYS A 311 -12.69 18.60 -23.10
C LYS A 311 -11.92 17.77 -22.08
N GLY A 312 -12.41 16.60 -21.68
CA GLY A 312 -11.70 15.68 -20.82
C GLY A 312 -10.43 15.17 -21.50
N GLU A 313 -10.51 14.84 -22.77
CA GLU A 313 -9.39 14.41 -23.60
C GLU A 313 -8.24 15.43 -23.66
N VAL A 314 -8.59 16.73 -23.71
CA VAL A 314 -7.57 17.79 -23.74
C VAL A 314 -6.80 17.85 -22.42
N ALA A 315 -7.48 17.64 -21.28
CA ALA A 315 -6.84 17.66 -19.98
C ALA A 315 -5.92 16.45 -19.78
N SER A 316 -6.40 15.24 -20.10
CA SER A 316 -5.63 14.01 -19.96
C SER A 316 -4.42 13.98 -20.89
N GLU A 317 -4.58 14.33 -22.18
CA GLU A 317 -3.49 14.40 -23.15
C GLU A 317 -2.44 15.45 -22.74
N LEU A 318 -2.87 16.66 -22.34
CA LEU A 318 -1.96 17.72 -21.91
C LEU A 318 -1.14 17.28 -20.69
N ALA A 319 -1.78 16.69 -19.70
CA ALA A 319 -1.13 16.20 -18.49
C ALA A 319 -0.15 15.07 -18.80
N VAL A 320 -0.56 14.03 -19.53
CA VAL A 320 0.27 12.87 -19.88
C VAL A 320 1.47 13.31 -20.73
N ARG A 321 1.25 14.16 -21.75
CA ARG A 321 2.33 14.66 -22.60
C ARG A 321 3.35 15.51 -21.83
N SER A 322 2.89 16.41 -20.96
CA SER A 322 3.78 17.22 -20.13
C SER A 322 4.58 16.36 -19.17
N LEU A 323 3.93 15.40 -18.53
CA LEU A 323 4.57 14.50 -17.57
C LEU A 323 5.58 13.55 -18.22
N SER A 324 5.29 13.02 -19.41
CA SER A 324 6.22 12.11 -20.08
C SER A 324 7.57 12.75 -20.34
N LEU A 325 7.60 14.01 -20.81
CA LEU A 325 8.82 14.76 -21.03
C LEU A 325 9.60 15.05 -19.74
N GLN A 326 8.86 15.45 -18.69
CA GLN A 326 9.48 15.77 -17.39
C GLN A 326 9.97 14.53 -16.65
N ALA A 327 9.24 13.41 -16.74
CA ALA A 327 9.65 12.13 -16.18
C ALA A 327 10.93 11.60 -16.83
N GLN A 328 11.08 11.72 -18.16
CA GLN A 328 12.31 11.39 -18.89
C GLN A 328 13.49 12.27 -18.43
N ALA A 329 13.25 13.58 -18.26
CA ALA A 329 14.27 14.49 -17.74
C ALA A 329 14.68 14.13 -16.30
N LEU A 330 13.72 13.80 -15.44
CA LEU A 330 13.98 13.36 -14.07
C LEU A 330 14.83 12.08 -14.04
N GLN A 331 14.48 11.06 -14.84
CA GLN A 331 15.28 9.83 -14.96
C GLN A 331 16.71 10.12 -15.40
N THR A 332 16.87 11.00 -16.37
CA THR A 332 18.19 11.37 -16.89
C THR A 332 19.02 12.08 -15.83
N ASN A 333 18.42 13.02 -15.10
CA ASN A 333 19.11 13.75 -14.04
C ASN A 333 19.56 12.82 -12.90
N VAL A 334 18.71 11.89 -12.47
CA VAL A 334 19.07 10.91 -11.44
C VAL A 334 20.20 9.98 -11.92
N ALA A 335 20.17 9.56 -13.16
CA ALA A 335 21.21 8.68 -13.72
C ALA A 335 22.58 9.37 -13.83
N THR A 336 22.61 10.71 -13.98
CA THR A 336 23.86 11.48 -14.18
C THR A 336 24.41 12.12 -12.91
N ALA A 337 23.61 12.24 -11.86
CA ALA A 337 24.00 12.91 -10.62
C ALA A 337 23.61 12.06 -9.39
N PRO A 338 24.57 11.39 -8.74
CA PRO A 338 24.32 10.51 -7.58
C PRO A 338 23.60 11.18 -6.41
N ASP A 339 23.78 12.50 -6.23
CA ASP A 339 23.12 13.28 -5.18
C ASP A 339 21.59 13.34 -5.33
N PHE A 340 21.06 13.06 -6.53
CA PHE A 340 19.64 12.97 -6.81
C PHE A 340 19.06 11.56 -6.60
N ALA A 341 19.87 10.61 -6.14
CA ALA A 341 19.47 9.22 -5.97
C ALA A 341 18.71 8.94 -4.66
N ASP A 342 18.56 9.94 -3.78
CA ASP A 342 17.75 9.80 -2.56
C ASP A 342 16.26 9.66 -2.92
N GLY A 343 15.60 8.66 -2.32
CA GLY A 343 14.18 8.38 -2.56
C GLY A 343 13.26 9.56 -2.21
N THR A 344 13.64 10.40 -1.24
CA THR A 344 12.90 11.62 -0.88
C THR A 344 13.01 12.66 -1.99
N VAL A 345 14.21 12.88 -2.52
CA VAL A 345 14.45 13.81 -3.63
C VAL A 345 13.70 13.39 -4.89
N ILE A 346 13.67 12.09 -5.19
CA ILE A 346 12.91 11.55 -6.32
C ILE A 346 11.40 11.75 -6.10
N GLY A 347 10.90 11.47 -4.89
CA GLY A 347 9.49 11.68 -4.52
C GLY A 347 9.07 13.14 -4.64
N ASP A 348 9.90 14.07 -4.17
CA ASP A 348 9.69 15.52 -4.31
C ASP A 348 9.73 15.95 -5.78
N GLY A 349 10.64 15.37 -6.58
CA GLY A 349 10.72 15.57 -8.02
C GLY A 349 9.43 15.12 -8.73
N ILE A 350 8.91 13.93 -8.43
CA ILE A 350 7.63 13.44 -8.96
C ILE A 350 6.49 14.38 -8.57
N SER A 351 6.43 14.79 -7.30
CA SER A 351 5.42 15.73 -6.82
C SER A 351 5.51 17.09 -7.53
N ALA A 352 6.71 17.55 -7.85
CA ALA A 352 6.92 18.80 -8.58
C ALA A 352 6.44 18.71 -10.03
N ILE A 353 6.79 17.63 -10.75
CA ILE A 353 6.34 17.47 -12.15
C ILE A 353 4.83 17.28 -12.25
N MET A 354 4.19 16.61 -11.30
CA MET A 354 2.73 16.49 -11.23
C MET A 354 2.06 17.85 -11.00
N ARG A 355 2.64 18.69 -10.13
CA ARG A 355 2.18 20.08 -9.95
C ARG A 355 2.30 20.92 -11.21
N VAL A 356 3.36 20.75 -11.99
CA VAL A 356 3.52 21.46 -13.27
C VAL A 356 2.43 21.03 -14.24
N ALA A 357 2.14 19.74 -14.38
CA ALA A 357 1.05 19.25 -15.22
C ALA A 357 -0.31 19.81 -14.78
N ASN A 358 -0.60 19.84 -13.46
CA ASN A 358 -1.80 20.45 -12.92
C ASN A 358 -1.90 21.95 -13.27
N ASN A 359 -0.78 22.70 -13.13
CA ASN A 359 -0.78 24.13 -13.45
C ASN A 359 -1.02 24.39 -14.94
N LEU A 360 -0.55 23.53 -15.84
CA LEU A 360 -0.84 23.63 -17.27
C LEU A 360 -2.34 23.47 -17.56
N VAL A 361 -2.99 22.47 -16.96
CA VAL A 361 -4.44 22.28 -17.07
C VAL A 361 -5.21 23.46 -16.48
N LEU A 362 -4.75 24.01 -15.34
CA LEU A 362 -5.34 25.22 -14.75
C LEU A 362 -5.19 26.44 -15.63
N SER A 363 -4.02 26.66 -16.23
CA SER A 363 -3.78 27.81 -17.17
C SER A 363 -4.70 27.72 -18.37
N GLN A 364 -4.82 26.53 -18.96
CA GLN A 364 -5.72 26.30 -20.10
C GLN A 364 -7.20 26.59 -19.76
N ASN A 365 -7.64 26.19 -18.54
CA ASN A 365 -8.97 26.55 -18.06
C ASN A 365 -9.16 28.07 -17.94
N SER A 366 -8.14 28.76 -17.45
CA SER A 366 -8.18 30.21 -17.23
C SER A 366 -8.15 30.99 -18.54
N GLU A 367 -7.29 30.61 -19.50
CA GLU A 367 -7.20 31.23 -20.83
C GLU A 367 -8.51 31.09 -21.62
N GLN A 368 -9.24 30.02 -21.41
CA GLN A 368 -10.53 29.75 -22.04
C GLN A 368 -11.73 30.26 -21.22
N HIS A 369 -11.49 31.02 -20.15
CA HIS A 369 -12.52 31.61 -19.28
C HIS A 369 -13.54 30.58 -18.76
N ARG A 370 -13.10 29.36 -18.47
CA ARG A 370 -13.98 28.27 -18.01
C ARG A 370 -14.32 28.43 -16.55
N GLU A 371 -15.61 28.42 -16.23
CA GLU A 371 -16.12 28.55 -14.87
C GLU A 371 -16.70 27.24 -14.33
N ALA A 372 -16.49 26.99 -13.04
CA ALA A 372 -17.09 25.89 -12.26
C ALA A 372 -17.17 24.54 -13.03
N ARG A 373 -18.36 24.11 -13.41
CA ARG A 373 -18.62 22.82 -14.08
C ARG A 373 -18.07 22.73 -15.52
N GLN A 374 -17.60 23.81 -16.11
CA GLN A 374 -16.99 23.82 -17.44
C GLN A 374 -15.47 23.59 -17.38
N ARG A 375 -14.87 23.58 -16.19
CA ARG A 375 -13.44 23.34 -16.03
C ARG A 375 -13.14 21.88 -16.38
N MET A 376 -12.09 21.70 -17.16
CA MET A 376 -11.53 20.37 -17.41
C MET A 376 -10.55 20.00 -16.31
N GLY A 377 -10.41 18.72 -16.03
CA GLY A 377 -9.47 18.12 -15.10
C GLY A 377 -9.09 16.73 -15.58
N THR A 378 -8.16 16.10 -14.92
CA THR A 378 -7.79 14.71 -15.14
C THR A 378 -7.29 14.07 -13.86
N THR A 379 -7.63 12.82 -13.65
CA THR A 379 -6.91 11.95 -12.71
C THR A 379 -5.56 11.58 -13.32
N LEU A 380 -4.63 11.08 -12.54
CA LEU A 380 -3.33 10.71 -13.06
C LEU A 380 -2.63 9.67 -12.18
N THR A 381 -2.11 8.63 -12.82
CA THR A 381 -1.22 7.67 -12.18
C THR A 381 0.01 7.48 -13.04
N LEU A 382 1.19 7.69 -12.44
CA LEU A 382 2.52 7.57 -13.06
C LEU A 382 3.29 6.45 -12.36
N ALA A 383 3.90 5.55 -13.12
CA ALA A 383 4.96 4.64 -12.68
C ALA A 383 6.27 5.03 -13.35
N LEU A 384 7.29 5.27 -12.54
CA LEU A 384 8.61 5.70 -12.98
C LEU A 384 9.68 4.80 -12.37
N SER A 385 10.52 4.14 -13.19
CA SER A 385 11.69 3.45 -12.67
C SER A 385 12.91 4.36 -12.64
N VAL A 386 13.70 4.21 -11.60
CA VAL A 386 14.99 4.90 -11.45
C VAL A 386 16.07 3.84 -11.22
N THR A 387 17.10 3.86 -12.06
CA THR A 387 18.26 2.97 -11.94
C THR A 387 19.36 3.71 -11.19
N GLN A 388 19.88 3.10 -10.13
CA GLN A 388 20.94 3.66 -9.30
C GLN A 388 22.15 2.72 -9.31
N SER A 389 23.35 3.28 -9.40
CA SER A 389 24.58 2.53 -9.20
C SER A 389 24.88 2.40 -7.72
N VAL A 390 25.24 1.22 -7.26
CA VAL A 390 25.64 0.97 -5.87
C VAL A 390 27.13 0.77 -5.85
N GLU A 391 27.85 1.76 -5.31
CA GLU A 391 29.33 1.76 -5.20
C GLU A 391 29.86 1.30 -3.84
N GLU A 392 28.99 0.99 -2.89
CA GLU A 392 29.40 0.74 -1.50
C GLU A 392 30.02 -0.66 -1.28
N PRO A 393 31.00 -0.75 -0.34
CA PRO A 393 31.77 -1.99 -0.06
C PRO A 393 30.95 -3.13 0.59
N ILE A 394 29.63 -2.99 0.69
CA ILE A 394 28.72 -4.01 1.21
C ILE A 394 28.43 -5.09 0.14
N CYS A 395 28.61 -4.76 -1.13
CA CYS A 395 28.51 -5.69 -2.27
C CYS A 395 29.90 -5.99 -2.82
N GLU A 396 30.24 -7.27 -2.91
CA GLU A 396 31.49 -7.71 -3.55
C GLU A 396 31.50 -7.47 -5.06
N ILE A 397 30.39 -7.05 -5.65
CA ILE A 397 30.19 -6.78 -7.08
C ILE A 397 29.48 -5.45 -7.22
N PRO A 398 30.06 -4.46 -7.96
CA PRO A 398 29.34 -3.26 -8.36
C PRO A 398 28.11 -3.65 -9.19
N GLY A 399 26.97 -3.04 -8.93
CA GLY A 399 25.75 -3.37 -9.63
C GLY A 399 24.76 -2.22 -9.68
N GLN A 400 23.71 -2.41 -10.44
CA GLN A 400 22.62 -1.47 -10.58
C GLN A 400 21.41 -1.98 -9.81
N VAL A 401 20.72 -1.05 -9.15
CA VAL A 401 19.43 -1.27 -8.46
C VAL A 401 18.39 -0.45 -9.18
N GLN A 402 17.21 -1.04 -9.37
CA GLN A 402 16.08 -0.37 -9.98
C GLN A 402 14.95 -0.23 -8.97
N ASP A 403 14.58 1.01 -8.65
CA ASP A 403 13.44 1.35 -7.83
C ASP A 403 12.29 1.83 -8.71
N ILE A 404 11.06 1.44 -8.40
CA ILE A 404 9.85 1.90 -9.07
C ILE A 404 9.11 2.84 -8.13
N TYR A 405 8.91 4.07 -8.57
CA TYR A 405 8.16 5.11 -7.88
C TYR A 405 6.79 5.27 -8.51
N LEU A 406 5.78 5.49 -7.68
CA LEU A 406 4.41 5.79 -8.12
C LEU A 406 4.05 7.21 -7.72
N GLY A 407 3.56 8.00 -8.69
CA GLY A 407 2.86 9.27 -8.47
C GLY A 407 1.38 9.07 -8.78
N HIS A 408 0.49 9.56 -7.89
CA HIS A 408 -0.93 9.27 -8.01
C HIS A 408 -1.79 10.44 -7.52
N VAL A 409 -2.85 10.76 -8.29
CA VAL A 409 -3.91 11.73 -7.97
C VAL A 409 -5.22 11.24 -8.57
N GLY A 410 -6.28 11.21 -7.78
CA GLY A 410 -7.61 10.79 -8.19
C GLY A 410 -7.87 9.30 -7.96
N ASP A 411 -8.59 8.64 -8.86
CA ASP A 411 -9.02 7.25 -8.76
C ASP A 411 -8.53 6.33 -9.89
N CYS A 412 -7.62 6.80 -10.75
CA CYS A 412 -6.81 5.92 -11.60
C CYS A 412 -5.95 5.01 -10.73
N ARG A 413 -5.81 3.74 -11.04
CA ARG A 413 -5.21 2.76 -10.15
C ARG A 413 -4.01 2.05 -10.74
N ALA A 414 -3.00 1.79 -9.91
CA ALA A 414 -1.88 0.91 -10.22
C ALA A 414 -2.01 -0.41 -9.48
N TYR A 415 -1.70 -1.53 -10.16
CA TYR A 415 -1.72 -2.87 -9.58
C TYR A 415 -0.39 -3.57 -9.78
N TRP A 416 0.03 -4.32 -8.78
CA TRP A 416 1.12 -5.28 -8.87
C TRP A 416 0.55 -6.67 -9.13
N LEU A 417 0.89 -7.24 -10.29
CA LEU A 417 0.41 -8.56 -10.70
C LEU A 417 1.56 -9.57 -10.66
N THR A 418 1.30 -10.71 -10.09
CA THR A 418 2.18 -11.88 -10.13
C THR A 418 1.37 -13.11 -10.55
N ALA A 419 2.04 -14.26 -10.76
CA ALA A 419 1.34 -15.50 -11.07
C ALA A 419 0.32 -15.90 -9.99
N ASP A 420 0.56 -15.50 -8.73
CA ASP A 420 -0.20 -15.99 -7.59
C ASP A 420 -1.15 -14.93 -6.99
N HIS A 421 -0.95 -13.65 -7.27
CA HIS A 421 -1.77 -12.58 -6.68
C HIS A 421 -1.79 -11.29 -7.50
N CYS A 422 -2.87 -10.53 -7.30
CA CYS A 422 -3.06 -9.17 -7.78
C CYS A 422 -3.15 -8.24 -6.58
N GLN A 423 -2.38 -7.17 -6.59
CA GLN A 423 -2.30 -6.23 -5.48
C GLN A 423 -2.47 -4.79 -5.96
N LEU A 424 -3.49 -4.10 -5.43
CA LEU A 424 -3.67 -2.66 -5.66
C LEU A 424 -2.57 -1.88 -4.94
N LEU A 425 -1.86 -1.00 -5.66
CA LEU A 425 -0.76 -0.18 -5.16
C LEU A 425 -1.15 1.25 -4.79
N THR A 426 -2.25 1.74 -5.30
CA THR A 426 -2.76 3.09 -5.07
C THR A 426 -3.95 3.08 -4.12
N VAL A 427 -4.26 4.23 -3.58
CA VAL A 427 -5.49 4.50 -2.83
C VAL A 427 -6.18 5.66 -3.50
N ASP A 428 -7.45 5.51 -3.83
CA ASP A 428 -8.22 6.55 -4.49
C ASP A 428 -8.15 7.85 -3.66
N ASP A 429 -7.73 8.93 -4.28
CA ASP A 429 -7.67 10.27 -3.70
C ASP A 429 -8.95 11.02 -4.09
N ASP A 430 -10.01 10.68 -3.39
CA ASP A 430 -11.36 11.16 -3.61
C ASP A 430 -12.00 11.71 -2.33
N PHE A 431 -13.19 12.27 -2.47
CA PHE A 431 -13.93 12.82 -1.33
C PHE A 431 -14.27 11.76 -0.26
N ALA A 432 -14.58 10.54 -0.69
CA ALA A 432 -14.91 9.45 0.24
C ALA A 432 -13.70 9.05 1.08
N GLY A 433 -12.50 9.03 0.48
CA GLY A 433 -11.24 8.80 1.20
C GLY A 433 -10.96 9.88 2.24
N GLN A 434 -11.21 11.16 1.91
CA GLN A 434 -11.04 12.27 2.84
C GLN A 434 -12.03 12.18 4.02
N GLU A 435 -13.30 11.91 3.77
CA GLU A 435 -14.29 11.70 4.84
C GLU A 435 -13.92 10.56 5.78
N THR A 436 -13.33 9.49 5.23
CA THR A 436 -12.85 8.36 6.03
C THR A 436 -11.67 8.77 6.92
N LEU A 437 -10.72 9.53 6.40
CA LEU A 437 -9.58 10.07 7.16
C LEU A 437 -10.02 11.01 8.28
N ASP A 438 -11.07 11.81 8.03
CA ASP A 438 -11.68 12.70 9.02
C ASP A 438 -12.48 11.94 10.11
N GLY A 439 -12.56 10.61 10.01
CA GLY A 439 -13.26 9.76 10.98
C GLY A 439 -14.77 9.79 10.86
N ARG A 440 -15.33 10.30 9.75
CA ARG A 440 -16.77 10.40 9.52
C ARG A 440 -17.45 9.08 9.19
N GLY A 441 -16.66 8.08 8.79
CA GLY A 441 -17.11 6.72 8.51
C GLY A 441 -16.16 5.94 7.64
N PRO A 442 -16.40 4.64 7.41
CA PRO A 442 -15.64 3.83 6.49
C PRO A 442 -15.80 4.30 5.05
N TYR A 443 -14.79 4.04 4.22
CA TYR A 443 -14.75 4.43 2.81
C TYR A 443 -16.01 4.05 2.01
N ARG A 444 -16.53 2.84 2.21
CA ARG A 444 -17.75 2.38 1.54
C ARG A 444 -18.98 3.21 1.88
N ASP A 445 -19.12 3.60 3.13
CA ASP A 445 -20.22 4.44 3.58
C ASP A 445 -20.11 5.87 3.01
N ALA A 446 -18.89 6.43 3.04
CA ALA A 446 -18.60 7.74 2.45
C ALA A 446 -18.84 7.73 0.92
N LEU A 447 -18.43 6.66 0.22
CA LEU A 447 -18.66 6.48 -1.21
C LEU A 447 -20.16 6.41 -1.54
N GLY A 448 -20.97 5.73 -0.72
CA GLY A 448 -22.43 5.69 -0.86
C GLY A 448 -23.06 7.07 -0.74
N ARG A 449 -22.60 7.90 0.21
CA ARG A 449 -23.10 9.28 0.40
C ARG A 449 -22.70 10.23 -0.73
N SER A 450 -21.55 10.03 -1.36
CA SER A 450 -21.07 10.88 -2.45
C SER A 450 -21.78 10.62 -3.80
N ARG A 451 -22.44 9.46 -3.95
CA ARG A 451 -23.18 9.06 -5.17
C ARG A 451 -24.67 9.40 -5.13
N GLY A 452 -25.22 9.80 -3.99
CA GLY A 452 -26.61 10.24 -3.80
C GLY A 452 -26.72 11.76 -3.79
#